data_7eff30dfd78818a68992fa594fe4da21
#
_entry.id   7eff30dfd78818a68992fa594fe4da21
#
_cell.length_a   1.000
_cell.length_b   1.000
_cell.length_c   1.000
_cell.angle_alpha   90.00
_cell.angle_beta   90.00
_cell.angle_gamma   90.00
#
_symmetry.space_group_name_H-M   'P 1'
#
loop_
_entity.id
_entity.type
_entity.pdbx_description
1 polymer ?
#
loop_
_entity_poly.entity_id
_entity_poly.type
_entity_poly.pdbx_seq_one_letter_code
_entity_poly.pdbx_strand_id
1 'polypeptide(L)'
;GTGQTFVFKLKPNFSAYKWTGENTYFFKVDHDCMIIGSSKGSNAIWIDADLYQGRTRACGTFDSPQLLEGGEDFTLKTLECWAFEA
;
A
#
# COMPACT_ATOMS: atom_id res chain seq x y z
N GLY A 1 -10.60 -5.40 4.27
CA GLY A 1 -11.00 -4.17 3.59
C GLY A 1 -12.29 -4.31 2.83
N THR A 2 -12.76 -3.23 2.31
CA THR A 2 -13.99 -3.14 1.56
C THR A 2 -13.74 -2.43 0.23
N GLY A 3 -14.77 -2.33 -0.61
CA GLY A 3 -14.70 -1.56 -1.86
C GLY A 3 -14.50 -0.06 -1.66
N GLN A 4 -14.52 0.42 -0.42
CA GLN A 4 -14.20 1.81 -0.10
C GLN A 4 -12.72 2.02 0.23
N THR A 5 -11.94 0.94 0.29
CA THR A 5 -10.50 0.99 0.55
C THR A 5 -9.78 1.71 -0.60
N PHE A 6 -8.81 2.52 -0.26
CA PHE A 6 -7.99 3.21 -1.25
C PHE A 6 -6.60 3.47 -0.69
N VAL A 7 -5.64 3.71 -1.59
CA VAL A 7 -4.30 4.16 -1.19
C VAL A 7 -4.11 5.59 -1.68
N PHE A 8 -3.25 6.34 -0.99
CA PHE A 8 -3.00 7.73 -1.34
C PHE A 8 -1.59 8.14 -0.95
N LYS A 9 -1.14 9.24 -1.52
CA LYS A 9 0.09 9.92 -1.12
C LYS A 9 -0.21 11.41 -0.93
N LEU A 10 0.53 12.03 -0.03
CA LEU A 10 0.36 13.45 0.27
C LEU A 10 1.39 14.33 -0.39
N LYS A 11 2.61 13.84 -0.56
CA LYS A 11 3.73 14.64 -1.08
C LYS A 11 4.37 13.95 -2.27
N PRO A 12 4.89 14.70 -3.23
CA PRO A 12 4.86 16.16 -3.32
C PRO A 12 3.48 16.73 -3.59
N ASN A 13 2.57 15.93 -4.13
CA ASN A 13 1.20 16.33 -4.40
C ASN A 13 0.24 15.24 -3.94
N PHE A 14 -0.93 15.64 -3.46
CA PHE A 14 -1.94 14.67 -3.05
C PHE A 14 -2.44 13.87 -4.25
N SER A 15 -2.49 12.56 -4.11
CA SER A 15 -3.11 11.66 -5.09
C SER A 15 -3.74 10.49 -4.35
N ALA A 16 -4.93 10.11 -4.76
CA ALA A 16 -5.64 8.99 -4.18
C ALA A 16 -6.00 7.99 -5.28
N TYR A 17 -5.89 6.70 -4.96
CA TYR A 17 -6.11 5.61 -5.90
C TYR A 17 -7.13 4.66 -5.30
N LYS A 18 -8.31 4.64 -5.92
CA LYS A 18 -9.45 3.87 -5.42
C LYS A 18 -9.41 2.43 -5.92
N TRP A 19 -10.19 1.58 -5.27
CA TRP A 19 -10.33 0.18 -5.67
C TRP A 19 -10.86 0.07 -7.10
N THR A 20 -10.20 -0.77 -7.91
CA THR A 20 -10.57 -0.96 -9.31
C THR A 20 -11.59 -2.06 -9.53
N GLY A 21 -11.81 -2.91 -8.52
CA GLY A 21 -12.62 -4.11 -8.69
C GLY A 21 -11.87 -5.30 -9.28
N GLU A 22 -10.57 -5.14 -9.60
CA GLU A 22 -9.78 -6.21 -10.20
C GLU A 22 -9.67 -7.41 -9.28
N ASN A 23 -9.47 -7.18 -7.98
CA ASN A 23 -9.39 -8.24 -6.98
C ASN A 23 -9.75 -7.67 -5.61
N THR A 24 -9.72 -8.52 -4.59
CA THR A 24 -10.05 -8.13 -3.22
C THR A 24 -8.83 -8.20 -2.30
N TYR A 25 -7.63 -8.11 -2.83
CA TYR A 25 -6.39 -8.19 -2.07
C TYR A 25 -6.03 -6.83 -1.48
N PHE A 26 -6.91 -6.33 -0.60
CA PHE A 26 -6.74 -5.00 -0.01
C PHE A 26 -5.59 -4.95 0.99
N PHE A 27 -5.48 -5.98 1.83
CA PHE A 27 -4.59 -5.93 2.98
C PHE A 27 -4.28 -7.35 3.45
N LYS A 28 -3.01 -7.59 3.76
CA LYS A 28 -2.57 -8.87 4.31
C LYS A 28 -1.45 -8.63 5.30
N VAL A 29 -1.53 -9.29 6.47
CA VAL A 29 -0.44 -9.32 7.43
C VAL A 29 0.03 -10.75 7.56
N ASP A 30 1.33 -10.94 7.40
CA ASP A 30 1.98 -12.23 7.57
C ASP A 30 3.07 -12.08 8.63
N HIS A 31 3.68 -13.18 9.06
CA HIS A 31 4.77 -13.09 10.02
C HIS A 31 6.02 -12.42 9.43
N ASP A 32 6.13 -12.35 8.13
CA ASP A 32 7.28 -11.77 7.44
C ASP A 32 7.04 -10.37 6.89
N CYS A 33 5.78 -9.95 6.72
CA CYS A 33 5.51 -8.68 6.05
C CYS A 33 4.07 -8.23 6.24
N MET A 34 3.84 -6.98 5.88
CA MET A 34 2.52 -6.38 5.76
C MET A 34 2.36 -5.91 4.31
N ILE A 35 1.25 -6.22 3.69
CA ILE A 35 1.01 -5.92 2.29
C ILE A 35 -0.31 -5.17 2.13
N ILE A 36 -0.30 -4.11 1.34
CA ILE A 36 -1.50 -3.39 0.94
C ILE A 36 -1.60 -3.46 -0.57
N GLY A 37 -2.67 -4.09 -1.07
CA GLY A 37 -2.87 -4.34 -2.49
C GLY A 37 -1.92 -5.39 -3.04
N SER A 38 -2.41 -6.24 -3.90
CA SER A 38 -1.57 -7.24 -4.55
C SER A 38 -2.14 -7.54 -5.93
N SER A 39 -1.31 -7.45 -6.94
CA SER A 39 -1.70 -7.76 -8.31
C SER A 39 -0.46 -8.15 -9.10
N LYS A 40 -0.50 -9.34 -9.71
CA LYS A 40 0.57 -9.84 -10.57
C LYS A 40 1.95 -9.80 -9.91
N GLY A 41 2.01 -10.14 -8.62
CA GLY A 41 3.25 -10.15 -7.87
C GLY A 41 3.73 -8.80 -7.38
N SER A 42 2.98 -7.74 -7.63
CA SER A 42 3.32 -6.38 -7.19
C SER A 42 2.36 -5.93 -6.09
N ASN A 43 2.87 -5.14 -5.15
CA ASN A 43 2.09 -4.60 -4.05
C ASN A 43 2.13 -3.07 -4.10
N ALA A 44 1.00 -2.43 -3.78
CA ALA A 44 1.00 -0.98 -3.67
C ALA A 44 1.96 -0.54 -2.56
N ILE A 45 1.88 -1.22 -1.42
CA ILE A 45 2.79 -0.99 -0.30
C ILE A 45 3.16 -2.34 0.30
N TRP A 46 4.46 -2.57 0.50
CA TRP A 46 5.00 -3.73 1.20
C TRP A 46 5.92 -3.25 2.31
N ILE A 47 5.78 -3.82 3.50
CA ILE A 47 6.56 -3.45 4.67
C ILE A 47 7.10 -4.72 5.31
N ASP A 48 8.39 -4.74 5.67
CA ASP A 48 9.02 -5.92 6.27
C ASP A 48 8.57 -6.15 7.71
N ALA A 49 8.92 -7.30 8.26
CA ALA A 49 8.53 -7.69 9.61
C ALA A 49 9.10 -6.76 10.69
N ASP A 50 10.23 -6.14 10.43
CA ASP A 50 10.87 -5.23 11.36
C ASP A 50 10.26 -3.82 11.32
N LEU A 51 9.34 -3.58 10.40
CA LEU A 51 8.70 -2.28 10.18
C LEU A 51 9.71 -1.17 9.89
N TYR A 52 10.77 -1.52 9.20
CA TYR A 52 11.88 -0.62 8.92
C TYR A 52 12.00 -0.30 7.45
N GLN A 53 11.91 -1.31 6.59
CA GLN A 53 12.03 -1.13 5.14
C GLN A 53 10.71 -1.44 4.47
N GLY A 54 10.41 -0.72 3.42
CA GLY A 54 9.24 -0.93 2.62
C GLY A 54 9.51 -0.79 1.14
N ARG A 55 8.50 -1.12 0.36
CA ARG A 55 8.54 -1.06 -1.09
C ARG A 55 7.18 -0.66 -1.61
N THR A 56 7.17 0.09 -2.70
CA THR A 56 5.95 0.46 -3.41
C THR A 56 6.13 0.20 -4.89
N ARG A 57 5.13 -0.41 -5.51
CA ARG A 57 5.11 -0.69 -6.95
C ARG A 57 3.74 -0.41 -7.52
N ALA A 58 3.67 -0.30 -8.84
CA ALA A 58 2.38 -0.21 -9.50
C ALA A 58 1.54 -1.44 -9.15
N CYS A 59 0.28 -1.23 -8.82
CA CYS A 59 -0.61 -2.29 -8.35
C CYS A 59 -2.00 -2.16 -8.95
N GLY A 60 -2.49 -3.24 -9.54
CA GLY A 60 -3.80 -3.25 -10.19
C GLY A 60 -4.98 -3.17 -9.24
N THR A 61 -4.83 -3.60 -7.97
CA THR A 61 -5.91 -3.53 -7.00
C THR A 61 -6.48 -2.11 -6.90
N PHE A 62 -5.62 -1.10 -6.96
CA PHE A 62 -5.99 0.31 -6.87
C PHE A 62 -5.63 1.09 -8.13
N ASP A 63 -5.15 0.40 -9.17
CA ASP A 63 -4.61 1.05 -10.37
C ASP A 63 -3.61 2.15 -9.99
N SER A 64 -2.82 1.88 -8.95
CA SER A 64 -1.87 2.83 -8.42
C SER A 64 -0.51 2.66 -9.07
N PRO A 65 0.19 3.77 -9.37
CA PRO A 65 1.59 3.69 -9.78
C PRO A 65 2.48 3.44 -8.57
N GLN A 66 3.78 3.35 -8.81
CA GLN A 66 4.74 3.45 -7.74
C GLN A 66 4.50 4.76 -6.99
N LEU A 67 4.27 4.68 -5.68
CA LEU A 67 3.86 5.86 -4.91
C LEU A 67 4.98 6.84 -4.63
N LEU A 68 6.22 6.37 -4.64
CA LEU A 68 7.39 7.22 -4.40
C LEU A 68 8.06 7.60 -5.71
N GLU A 69 8.46 8.86 -5.81
CA GLU A 69 9.33 9.31 -6.88
C GLU A 69 10.77 8.90 -6.55
N GLY A 70 11.52 8.50 -7.55
CA GLY A 70 12.93 8.20 -7.40
C GLY A 70 13.27 6.79 -6.97
N GLY A 71 12.30 5.88 -6.77
CA GLY A 71 12.61 4.50 -6.47
C GLY A 71 11.47 3.74 -5.86
N GLU A 72 11.61 2.41 -5.80
CA GLU A 72 10.60 1.52 -5.22
C GLU A 72 10.77 1.38 -3.71
N ASP A 73 12.01 1.37 -3.24
CA ASP A 73 12.33 1.03 -1.85
C ASP A 73 12.41 2.28 -0.98
N PHE A 74 11.99 2.14 0.26
CA PHE A 74 12.04 3.23 1.23
C PHE A 74 12.30 2.68 2.63
N THR A 75 12.74 3.57 3.52
CA THR A 75 12.93 3.28 4.94
C THR A 75 11.82 3.98 5.71
N LEU A 76 11.16 3.23 6.62
CA LEU A 76 10.13 3.80 7.45
C LEU A 76 10.74 4.62 8.58
N LYS A 77 10.19 5.80 8.82
CA LYS A 77 10.48 6.57 10.02
C LYS A 77 9.40 6.34 11.06
N THR A 78 8.16 6.27 10.62
CA THR A 78 7.01 6.10 11.50
C THR A 78 5.96 5.28 10.78
N LEU A 79 5.36 4.34 11.49
CA LEU A 79 4.18 3.61 11.02
C LEU A 79 3.07 3.82 12.04
N GLU A 80 1.92 4.25 11.57
CA GLU A 80 0.74 4.42 12.41
C GLU A 80 -0.42 3.61 11.86
N CYS A 81 -1.14 2.95 12.75
CA CYS A 81 -2.32 2.17 12.43
C CYS A 81 -3.49 2.71 13.25
N TRP A 82 -4.54 3.14 12.57
CA TRP A 82 -5.72 3.70 13.22
C TRP A 82 -6.93 2.85 12.91
N ALA A 83 -7.73 2.57 13.91
CA ALA A 83 -9.01 1.87 13.74
C ALA A 83 -10.14 2.85 14.03
N PHE A 84 -11.17 2.76 13.22
CA PHE A 84 -12.35 3.58 13.40
C PHE A 84 -13.47 2.74 13.99
N GLU A 85 -14.15 3.27 14.98
CA GLU A 85 -15.32 2.62 15.54
C GLU A 85 -16.51 2.82 14.61
N ALA A 86 -17.29 1.77 14.45
CA ALA A 86 -18.49 1.81 13.60
C ALA A 86 -19.65 2.52 14.26
#